data_e6ad6dba347a6ab905a159fead168e35
#
_entry.id   e6ad6dba347a6ab905a159fead168e35
#
_cell.length_a   1.000
_cell.length_b   1.000
_cell.length_c   1.000
_cell.angle_alpha   90.00
_cell.angle_beta   90.00
_cell.angle_gamma   90.00
#
_symmetry.space_group_name_H-M   'P 1'
#
loop_
_entity.id
_entity.type
_entity.pdbx_description
1 polymer ?
#
loop_
_entity_poly.entity_id
_entity_poly.type
_entity_poly.pdbx_seq_one_letter_code
_entity_poly.pdbx_strand_id
1 'polypeptide(L)'
;MKYIILTLAISLTMTAKSFSQEKLQLNDLSRAESYVINNKGTEAPFTGKYTGHKEKGTYLCKKCGAALYYSSAKFDSECGWPSFDDEIKGAVNRYPDADGIRTEITCASCGAHLGHVFTGERMTPKNIRHCVNSVSLDFVPAIVREGRYGTAVFAGGCFWGVEYFLQKEPGVITVTSGYTGGHVKNPSYKEVCTGNTGHAEAVKIIYDPAKTTYEKLLRLFLEIHDPTQVGGQGPDIGDQYRSEIFYMNDEQKKITEKNLKILAGKGYKTATAVTKASEFFEAEGYHQDYYFNNGKVPYCHGYTKRF
;
A
#
# COMPACT_ATOMS: atom_id res chain seq x y z
N MET A 1 -74.82 35.35 12.24
CA MET A 1 -73.79 34.77 11.38
C MET A 1 -72.49 34.62 12.25
N LYS A 2 -72.16 33.37 12.65
CA LYS A 2 -70.95 33.08 13.44
C LYS A 2 -69.93 32.49 12.50
N TYR A 3 -68.79 33.13 12.35
CA TYR A 3 -67.69 32.60 11.56
C TYR A 3 -66.84 31.69 12.45
N ILE A 4 -66.70 30.41 12.08
CA ILE A 4 -65.81 29.43 12.69
C ILE A 4 -64.48 29.52 11.94
N ILE A 5 -63.40 29.98 12.63
CA ILE A 5 -62.03 29.96 12.08
C ILE A 5 -61.44 28.60 12.43
N LEU A 6 -61.18 27.80 11.39
CA LEU A 6 -60.50 26.50 11.53
C LEU A 6 -58.98 26.71 11.40
N THR A 7 -58.27 26.63 12.51
CA THR A 7 -56.81 26.70 12.52
C THR A 7 -56.25 25.32 12.24
N LEU A 8 -55.62 25.21 11.07
CA LEU A 8 -54.89 23.99 10.62
C LEU A 8 -53.47 24.03 11.26
N ALA A 9 -53.24 23.16 12.26
CA ALA A 9 -51.91 22.95 12.81
C ALA A 9 -51.12 21.99 11.91
N ILE A 10 -50.13 22.50 11.19
CA ILE A 10 -49.20 21.66 10.43
C ILE A 10 -48.09 21.22 11.39
N SER A 11 -48.15 19.94 11.78
CA SER A 11 -47.07 19.31 12.55
C SER A 11 -45.92 18.94 11.62
N LEU A 12 -44.82 19.69 11.72
CA LEU A 12 -43.59 19.41 11.01
C LEU A 12 -42.83 18.29 11.76
N THR A 13 -42.98 17.04 11.34
CA THR A 13 -42.17 15.92 11.85
C THR A 13 -40.76 16.02 11.25
N MET A 14 -39.81 16.57 12.00
CA MET A 14 -38.39 16.44 11.67
C MET A 14 -37.97 14.99 11.87
N THR A 15 -37.81 14.26 10.78
CA THR A 15 -37.12 12.96 10.78
C THR A 15 -35.63 13.21 11.00
N ALA A 16 -35.14 12.97 12.21
CA ALA A 16 -33.74 12.92 12.49
C ALA A 16 -33.11 11.78 11.67
N LYS A 17 -32.38 12.09 10.61
CA LYS A 17 -31.52 11.13 9.95
C LYS A 17 -30.46 10.71 10.96
N SER A 18 -30.54 9.49 11.45
CA SER A 18 -29.49 8.82 12.18
C SER A 18 -28.27 8.76 11.24
N PHE A 19 -27.23 9.55 11.53
CA PHE A 19 -25.90 9.34 10.98
C PHE A 19 -25.40 8.04 11.58
N SER A 20 -25.46 6.95 10.80
CA SER A 20 -24.68 5.76 11.13
C SER A 20 -23.21 6.18 11.13
N GLN A 21 -22.57 6.11 12.29
CA GLN A 21 -21.09 6.19 12.36
C GLN A 21 -20.56 5.07 11.48
N GLU A 22 -20.00 5.43 10.33
CA GLU A 22 -19.23 4.50 9.51
C GLU A 22 -18.13 3.91 10.42
N LYS A 23 -18.17 2.58 10.58
CA LYS A 23 -17.22 1.88 11.42
C LYS A 23 -15.84 2.08 10.80
N LEU A 24 -14.92 2.70 11.53
CA LEU A 24 -13.56 2.96 11.07
C LEU A 24 -12.93 1.63 10.60
N GLN A 25 -12.59 1.56 9.33
CA GLN A 25 -11.93 0.39 8.76
C GLN A 25 -10.46 0.41 9.22
N LEU A 26 -10.05 -0.64 9.91
CA LEU A 26 -8.68 -0.80 10.39
C LEU A 26 -7.95 -1.81 9.51
N ASN A 27 -6.70 -1.50 9.20
CA ASN A 27 -5.79 -2.43 8.54
C ASN A 27 -5.35 -3.51 9.53
N ASP A 28 -5.15 -4.72 9.04
CA ASP A 28 -4.56 -5.78 9.83
C ASP A 28 -3.05 -5.54 9.97
N LEU A 29 -2.55 -5.79 11.16
CA LEU A 29 -1.16 -5.54 11.53
C LEU A 29 -0.44 -6.87 11.74
N SER A 30 0.78 -7.00 11.21
CA SER A 30 1.68 -8.07 11.58
C SER A 30 2.00 -8.07 13.07
N ARG A 31 2.55 -9.15 13.59
CA ARG A 31 2.94 -9.24 15.00
C ARG A 31 3.94 -8.14 15.41
N ALA A 32 4.89 -7.82 14.54
CA ALA A 32 5.88 -6.77 14.79
C ALA A 32 5.24 -5.37 14.79
N GLU A 33 4.38 -5.07 13.82
CA GLU A 33 3.62 -3.83 13.77
C GLU A 33 2.69 -3.68 14.97
N SER A 34 1.97 -4.75 15.35
CA SER A 34 1.09 -4.75 16.51
C SER A 34 1.83 -4.52 17.83
N TYR A 35 3.07 -5.04 17.96
CA TYR A 35 3.91 -4.76 19.12
C TYR A 35 4.16 -3.27 19.30
N VAL A 36 4.47 -2.53 18.23
CA VAL A 36 4.70 -1.09 18.30
C VAL A 36 3.37 -0.31 18.38
N ILE A 37 2.43 -0.59 17.46
CA ILE A 37 1.24 0.23 17.23
C ILE A 37 0.17 0.04 18.32
N ASN A 38 -0.05 -1.21 18.77
CA ASN A 38 -1.07 -1.54 19.75
C ASN A 38 -0.51 -1.65 21.17
N ASN A 39 0.73 -2.12 21.33
CA ASN A 39 1.33 -2.40 22.65
C ASN A 39 2.37 -1.35 23.05
N LYS A 40 2.45 -0.22 22.31
CA LYS A 40 3.32 0.92 22.62
C LYS A 40 4.81 0.56 22.68
N GLY A 41 5.23 -0.42 21.86
CA GLY A 41 6.64 -0.75 21.68
C GLY A 41 7.40 0.33 20.91
N THR A 42 8.70 0.14 20.77
CA THR A 42 9.55 1.02 19.96
C THR A 42 10.37 0.14 19.00
N GLU A 43 10.45 0.52 17.73
CA GLU A 43 11.36 -0.13 16.77
C GLU A 43 12.82 0.23 17.06
N ALA A 44 13.76 -0.61 16.61
CA ALA A 44 15.18 -0.31 16.76
C ALA A 44 15.58 0.96 15.96
N PRO A 45 16.48 1.80 16.48
CA PRO A 45 16.90 3.01 15.78
C PRO A 45 17.60 2.67 14.46
N PHE A 46 17.43 3.51 13.45
CA PHE A 46 18.03 3.39 12.09
C PHE A 46 17.56 2.20 11.27
N THR A 47 16.58 1.40 11.72
CA THR A 47 16.05 0.26 10.98
C THR A 47 14.78 0.57 10.20
N GLY A 48 14.14 1.69 10.50
CA GLY A 48 12.83 2.03 9.94
C GLY A 48 12.89 2.48 8.49
N LYS A 49 11.98 1.95 7.64
CA LYS A 49 11.82 2.27 6.21
C LYS A 49 11.82 3.77 5.91
N TYR A 50 11.24 4.58 6.79
CA TYR A 50 11.05 6.00 6.56
C TYR A 50 12.04 6.91 7.31
N THR A 51 13.05 6.37 7.98
CA THR A 51 14.06 7.16 8.70
C THR A 51 14.79 8.11 7.74
N GLY A 52 15.42 7.60 6.70
CA GLY A 52 16.10 8.40 5.67
C GLY A 52 15.23 8.81 4.47
N HIS A 53 13.91 8.55 4.50
CA HIS A 53 13.02 8.75 3.37
C HIS A 53 12.79 10.24 3.07
N LYS A 54 12.97 10.67 1.80
CA LYS A 54 12.95 12.09 1.36
C LYS A 54 11.92 12.38 0.25
N GLU A 55 11.11 11.39 -0.14
CA GLU A 55 10.11 11.56 -1.19
C GLU A 55 9.01 12.53 -0.78
N LYS A 56 8.49 13.31 -1.75
CA LYS A 56 7.36 14.22 -1.51
C LYS A 56 6.06 13.44 -1.43
N GLY A 57 5.31 13.65 -0.34
CA GLY A 57 4.03 12.96 -0.15
C GLY A 57 3.45 13.16 1.24
N THR A 58 2.63 12.21 1.65
CA THR A 58 1.94 12.23 2.93
C THR A 58 2.16 10.92 3.66
N TYR A 59 2.55 11.01 4.91
CA TYR A 59 2.63 9.87 5.83
C TYR A 59 1.28 9.64 6.46
N LEU A 60 0.81 8.40 6.38
CA LEU A 60 -0.48 7.94 6.88
C LEU A 60 -0.28 7.07 8.12
N CYS A 61 -1.32 6.94 8.93
CA CYS A 61 -1.37 5.94 10.00
C CYS A 61 -1.42 4.53 9.41
N LYS A 62 -0.50 3.66 9.76
CA LYS A 62 -0.46 2.27 9.30
C LYS A 62 -1.75 1.51 9.65
N LYS A 63 -2.32 1.78 10.84
CA LYS A 63 -3.50 1.06 11.34
C LYS A 63 -4.81 1.48 10.68
N CYS A 64 -5.01 2.77 10.31
CA CYS A 64 -6.30 3.25 9.80
C CYS A 64 -6.23 4.09 8.53
N GLY A 65 -5.05 4.31 7.96
CA GLY A 65 -4.88 5.11 6.74
C GLY A 65 -5.09 6.63 6.90
N ALA A 66 -5.37 7.13 8.10
CA ALA A 66 -5.54 8.57 8.32
C ALA A 66 -4.25 9.34 8.06
N ALA A 67 -4.34 10.47 7.36
CA ALA A 67 -3.18 11.32 7.08
C ALA A 67 -2.66 11.97 8.36
N LEU A 68 -1.34 11.83 8.62
CA LEU A 68 -0.69 12.29 9.85
C LEU A 68 0.29 13.44 9.60
N TYR A 69 1.18 13.30 8.62
CA TYR A 69 2.25 14.24 8.36
C TYR A 69 2.43 14.47 6.86
N TYR A 70 2.81 15.70 6.49
CA TYR A 70 3.34 15.96 5.16
C TYR A 70 4.86 15.79 5.14
N SER A 71 5.40 15.34 4.01
CA SER A 71 6.86 15.23 3.82
C SER A 71 7.59 16.56 3.96
N SER A 72 6.91 17.68 3.77
CA SER A 72 7.47 19.03 3.99
C SER A 72 7.77 19.35 5.45
N ALA A 73 7.15 18.63 6.38
CA ALA A 73 7.43 18.75 7.82
C ALA A 73 8.52 17.77 8.29
N LYS A 74 8.95 16.84 7.42
CA LYS A 74 9.97 15.85 7.78
C LYS A 74 11.37 16.46 7.70
N PHE A 75 12.20 16.22 8.73
CA PHE A 75 13.59 16.62 8.76
C PHE A 75 14.49 15.51 9.32
N ASP A 76 15.79 15.64 9.11
CA ASP A 76 16.77 14.71 9.65
C ASP A 76 17.21 15.18 11.04
N SER A 77 16.90 14.39 12.05
CA SER A 77 17.27 14.66 13.45
C SER A 77 18.41 13.77 13.94
N GLU A 78 18.91 12.86 13.09
CA GLU A 78 19.95 11.90 13.44
C GLU A 78 19.62 10.96 14.63
N CYS A 79 18.35 10.97 15.11
CA CYS A 79 17.94 10.18 16.26
C CYS A 79 17.63 8.71 15.94
N GLY A 80 17.61 8.34 14.66
CA GLY A 80 17.32 6.96 14.22
C GLY A 80 15.87 6.66 13.88
N TRP A 81 14.98 7.63 14.00
CA TRP A 81 13.55 7.52 13.65
C TRP A 81 13.09 8.67 12.76
N PRO A 82 12.02 8.49 11.96
CA PRO A 82 11.38 9.59 11.23
C PRO A 82 11.02 10.74 12.17
N SER A 83 11.45 11.96 11.84
CA SER A 83 11.22 13.16 12.64
C SER A 83 10.47 14.21 11.84
N PHE A 84 9.44 14.81 12.47
CA PHE A 84 8.60 15.85 11.87
C PHE A 84 8.48 17.03 12.82
N ASP A 85 8.49 18.24 12.28
CA ASP A 85 8.35 19.48 13.04
C ASP A 85 6.92 20.05 13.04
N ASP A 86 5.99 19.34 12.40
CA ASP A 86 4.56 19.67 12.38
C ASP A 86 3.73 18.44 12.01
N GLU A 87 2.49 18.40 12.44
CA GLU A 87 1.49 17.43 12.04
C GLU A 87 0.40 18.05 11.16
N ILE A 88 -0.37 17.22 10.46
CA ILE A 88 -1.63 17.65 9.86
C ILE A 88 -2.59 18.02 11.00
N LYS A 89 -3.12 19.23 10.96
CA LYS A 89 -3.93 19.80 12.06
C LYS A 89 -5.02 18.82 12.53
N GLY A 90 -4.96 18.46 13.81
CA GLY A 90 -5.90 17.54 14.45
C GLY A 90 -5.70 16.06 14.13
N ALA A 91 -4.60 15.69 13.48
CA ALA A 91 -4.30 14.29 13.14
C ALA A 91 -3.63 13.49 14.27
N VAL A 92 -3.05 14.19 15.25
CA VAL A 92 -2.25 13.60 16.34
C VAL A 92 -2.74 14.08 17.69
N ASN A 93 -2.99 13.14 18.60
CA ASN A 93 -3.25 13.42 20.01
C ASN A 93 -1.96 13.30 20.82
N ARG A 94 -1.88 14.01 21.93
CA ARG A 94 -0.75 14.04 22.87
C ARG A 94 -1.22 13.64 24.26
N TYR A 95 -0.51 12.72 24.91
CA TYR A 95 -0.79 12.26 26.27
C TYR A 95 0.50 12.17 27.07
N PRO A 96 0.48 12.43 28.38
CA PRO A 96 1.59 12.06 29.26
C PRO A 96 1.88 10.56 29.11
N ASP A 97 3.16 10.20 28.89
CA ASP A 97 3.56 8.81 28.88
C ASP A 97 3.55 8.21 30.29
N ALA A 98 3.42 6.90 30.39
CA ALA A 98 3.46 6.17 31.66
C ALA A 98 4.77 6.35 32.44
N ASP A 99 5.86 6.74 31.76
CA ASP A 99 7.14 7.07 32.42
C ASP A 99 7.14 8.41 33.19
N GLY A 100 6.10 9.21 33.01
CA GLY A 100 5.95 10.53 33.65
C GLY A 100 6.89 11.61 33.13
N ILE A 101 7.68 11.33 32.08
CA ILE A 101 8.70 12.24 31.54
C ILE A 101 8.36 12.64 30.11
N ARG A 102 8.00 11.67 29.25
CA ARG A 102 7.75 11.88 27.83
C ARG A 102 6.29 12.24 27.55
N THR A 103 6.04 12.76 26.37
CA THR A 103 4.69 12.95 25.84
C THR A 103 4.49 11.99 24.68
N GLU A 104 3.62 11.00 24.89
CA GLU A 104 3.19 10.06 23.84
C GLU A 104 2.39 10.77 22.77
N ILE A 105 2.59 10.39 21.52
CA ILE A 105 1.76 10.80 20.38
C ILE A 105 1.03 9.61 19.79
N THR A 106 -0.26 9.79 19.52
CA THR A 106 -1.14 8.77 18.93
C THR A 106 -1.93 9.31 17.75
N CYS A 107 -2.35 8.44 16.86
CA CYS A 107 -3.27 8.80 15.78
C CYS A 107 -4.63 9.25 16.37
N ALA A 108 -5.09 10.44 16.03
CA ALA A 108 -6.34 10.99 16.53
C ALA A 108 -7.58 10.18 16.09
N SER A 109 -7.50 9.49 14.93
CA SER A 109 -8.62 8.72 14.37
C SER A 109 -8.80 7.35 15.01
N CYS A 110 -7.71 6.63 15.35
CA CYS A 110 -7.80 5.23 15.83
C CYS A 110 -7.01 4.93 17.11
N GLY A 111 -6.34 5.92 17.71
CA GLY A 111 -5.54 5.73 18.92
C GLY A 111 -4.23 4.94 18.75
N ALA A 112 -3.82 4.62 17.52
CA ALA A 112 -2.57 3.91 17.25
C ALA A 112 -1.37 4.67 17.82
N HIS A 113 -0.49 3.99 18.55
CA HIS A 113 0.76 4.57 19.02
C HIS A 113 1.66 4.96 17.86
N LEU A 114 2.15 6.19 17.86
CA LEU A 114 3.05 6.71 16.83
C LEU A 114 4.49 6.84 17.35
N GLY A 115 4.66 7.27 18.57
CA GLY A 115 5.94 7.59 19.20
C GLY A 115 5.80 8.68 20.24
N HIS A 116 6.72 9.65 20.26
CA HIS A 116 6.75 10.72 21.25
C HIS A 116 7.03 12.08 20.62
N VAL A 117 6.59 13.13 21.29
CA VAL A 117 6.91 14.51 20.90
C VAL A 117 7.87 15.15 21.91
N PHE A 118 8.84 15.87 21.38
CA PHE A 118 9.86 16.61 22.14
C PHE A 118 9.79 18.08 21.77
N THR A 119 10.04 18.96 22.74
CA THR A 119 10.08 20.41 22.56
C THR A 119 11.33 20.99 23.20
N GLY A 120 11.82 22.12 22.69
CA GLY A 120 12.99 22.78 23.29
C GLY A 120 14.35 22.34 22.73
N GLU A 121 14.39 21.36 21.80
CA GLU A 121 15.66 20.84 21.23
C GLU A 121 16.27 21.79 20.18
N ARG A 122 15.51 22.78 19.69
CA ARG A 122 15.96 23.82 18.74
C ARG A 122 16.49 23.28 17.42
N MET A 123 16.02 22.09 16.98
CA MET A 123 16.43 21.46 15.71
C MET A 123 15.78 22.13 14.49
N THR A 124 14.60 22.73 14.67
CA THR A 124 13.87 23.47 13.63
C THR A 124 13.35 24.80 14.19
N PRO A 125 12.94 25.77 13.35
CA PRO A 125 12.32 27.02 13.82
C PRO A 125 11.07 26.81 14.66
N LYS A 126 10.33 25.72 14.44
CA LYS A 126 9.12 25.39 15.22
C LYS A 126 9.43 24.85 16.61
N ASN A 127 10.68 24.45 16.85
CA ASN A 127 11.18 23.95 18.13
C ASN A 127 10.34 22.79 18.71
N ILE A 128 9.83 21.95 17.83
CA ILE A 128 9.06 20.74 18.12
C ILE A 128 9.59 19.60 17.25
N ARG A 129 9.64 18.40 17.80
CA ARG A 129 10.00 17.19 17.08
C ARG A 129 9.06 16.05 17.45
N HIS A 130 8.26 15.60 16.50
CA HIS A 130 7.55 14.33 16.58
C HIS A 130 8.52 13.21 16.14
N CYS A 131 8.95 12.40 17.09
CA CYS A 131 9.77 11.21 16.85
C CYS A 131 8.83 10.02 16.66
N VAL A 132 8.71 9.55 15.44
CA VAL A 132 7.67 8.59 15.05
C VAL A 132 8.29 7.26 14.66
N ASN A 133 7.71 6.15 15.15
CA ASN A 133 8.10 4.81 14.70
C ASN A 133 7.76 4.65 13.21
N SER A 134 8.71 4.23 12.41
CA SER A 134 8.52 4.02 10.97
C SER A 134 7.45 2.97 10.68
N VAL A 135 7.37 1.92 11.49
CA VAL A 135 6.33 0.87 11.38
C VAL A 135 4.91 1.37 11.68
N SER A 136 4.77 2.52 12.34
CA SER A 136 3.46 3.14 12.58
C SER A 136 2.97 3.96 11.39
N LEU A 137 3.76 4.07 10.34
CA LEU A 137 3.50 4.89 9.16
C LEU A 137 3.34 4.05 7.90
N ASP A 138 2.46 4.55 7.01
CA ASP A 138 2.49 4.29 5.58
C ASP A 138 2.80 5.61 4.85
N PHE A 139 3.19 5.51 3.58
CA PHE A 139 3.51 6.69 2.78
C PHE A 139 2.77 6.66 1.43
N VAL A 140 2.17 7.79 1.10
CA VAL A 140 1.55 8.02 -0.21
C VAL A 140 2.27 9.17 -0.90
N PRO A 141 2.95 8.92 -2.04
CA PRO A 141 3.58 9.96 -2.83
C PRO A 141 2.58 11.07 -3.20
N ALA A 142 3.06 12.31 -3.32
CA ALA A 142 2.21 13.47 -3.68
C ALA A 142 1.45 13.24 -4.98
N ILE A 143 2.10 12.63 -5.97
CA ILE A 143 1.50 12.29 -7.26
C ILE A 143 0.30 11.34 -7.12
N VAL A 144 0.35 10.41 -6.18
CA VAL A 144 -0.76 9.48 -5.88
C VAL A 144 -1.96 10.24 -5.33
N ARG A 145 -1.75 11.17 -4.38
CA ARG A 145 -2.82 11.97 -3.76
C ARG A 145 -3.53 12.89 -4.74
N GLU A 146 -2.83 13.36 -5.77
CA GLU A 146 -3.41 14.23 -6.79
C GLU A 146 -4.24 13.47 -7.85
N GLY A 147 -4.38 12.14 -7.70
CA GLY A 147 -5.11 11.29 -8.65
C GLY A 147 -4.43 11.15 -10.01
N ARG A 148 -3.17 11.57 -10.11
CA ARG A 148 -2.36 11.54 -11.35
C ARG A 148 -1.54 10.28 -11.50
N TYR A 149 -1.99 9.18 -10.95
CA TYR A 149 -1.29 7.89 -11.01
C TYR A 149 -2.17 6.81 -11.61
N GLY A 150 -1.51 5.82 -12.22
CA GLY A 150 -2.14 4.56 -12.60
C GLY A 150 -1.75 3.45 -11.62
N THR A 151 -2.58 2.42 -11.56
CA THR A 151 -2.29 1.21 -10.79
C THR A 151 -2.38 0.00 -11.70
N ALA A 152 -1.46 -0.96 -11.55
CA ALA A 152 -1.52 -2.27 -12.20
C ALA A 152 -1.21 -3.37 -11.18
N VAL A 153 -1.79 -4.57 -11.38
CA VAL A 153 -1.54 -5.73 -10.51
C VAL A 153 -1.29 -6.95 -11.38
N PHE A 154 -0.11 -7.58 -11.19
CA PHE A 154 0.35 -8.71 -11.99
C PHE A 154 0.93 -9.82 -11.11
N ALA A 155 0.64 -11.06 -11.46
CA ALA A 155 1.22 -12.28 -10.90
C ALA A 155 1.90 -13.07 -12.02
N GLY A 156 3.17 -13.44 -11.86
CA GLY A 156 3.95 -14.13 -12.90
C GLY A 156 5.13 -14.88 -12.33
N GLY A 157 4.90 -15.75 -11.35
CA GLY A 157 5.92 -16.47 -10.60
C GLY A 157 6.31 -15.77 -9.30
N CYS A 158 7.50 -16.05 -8.80
CA CYS A 158 8.03 -15.42 -7.60
C CYS A 158 8.00 -13.88 -7.72
N PHE A 159 7.25 -13.23 -6.84
CA PHE A 159 7.05 -11.77 -6.87
C PHE A 159 8.35 -10.96 -6.76
N TRP A 160 9.40 -11.48 -6.13
CA TRP A 160 10.72 -10.81 -6.07
C TRP A 160 11.30 -10.51 -7.44
N GLY A 161 11.15 -11.45 -8.39
CA GLY A 161 11.63 -11.27 -9.75
C GLY A 161 10.79 -10.28 -10.54
N VAL A 162 9.48 -10.34 -10.41
CA VAL A 162 8.55 -9.41 -11.06
C VAL A 162 8.75 -7.99 -10.53
N GLU A 163 8.87 -7.82 -9.21
CA GLU A 163 9.20 -6.53 -8.55
C GLU A 163 10.51 -5.96 -9.10
N TYR A 164 11.59 -6.76 -9.10
CA TYR A 164 12.92 -6.34 -9.54
C TYR A 164 12.96 -5.74 -10.95
N PHE A 165 12.21 -6.31 -11.89
CA PHE A 165 12.18 -5.78 -13.25
C PHE A 165 11.27 -4.56 -13.38
N LEU A 166 10.07 -4.60 -12.80
CA LEU A 166 9.09 -3.54 -12.98
C LEU A 166 9.45 -2.24 -12.25
N GLN A 167 10.11 -2.32 -11.09
CA GLN A 167 10.54 -1.11 -10.37
C GLN A 167 11.63 -0.30 -11.10
N LYS A 168 12.31 -0.89 -12.09
CA LYS A 168 13.31 -0.21 -12.92
C LYS A 168 12.72 0.55 -14.11
N GLU A 169 11.43 0.32 -14.41
CA GLU A 169 10.77 0.98 -15.53
C GLU A 169 10.57 2.47 -15.23
N PRO A 170 11.10 3.38 -16.10
CA PRO A 170 10.90 4.81 -15.92
C PRO A 170 9.42 5.19 -15.83
N GLY A 171 9.06 5.92 -14.78
CA GLY A 171 7.68 6.30 -14.50
C GLY A 171 6.97 5.41 -13.49
N VAL A 172 7.54 4.26 -13.12
CA VAL A 172 7.09 3.50 -11.95
C VAL A 172 7.47 4.26 -10.68
N ILE A 173 6.52 4.40 -9.77
CA ILE A 173 6.66 5.11 -8.49
C ILE A 173 6.96 4.11 -7.38
N THR A 174 6.15 3.05 -7.28
CA THR A 174 6.34 1.96 -6.33
C THR A 174 5.94 0.64 -6.96
N VAL A 175 6.62 -0.42 -6.56
CA VAL A 175 6.18 -1.80 -6.76
C VAL A 175 6.13 -2.44 -5.38
N THR A 176 5.03 -3.07 -5.04
CA THR A 176 4.81 -3.71 -3.74
C THR A 176 4.52 -5.18 -3.97
N SER A 177 5.33 -6.05 -3.40
CA SER A 177 5.11 -7.51 -3.39
C SER A 177 3.98 -7.87 -2.44
N GLY A 178 3.10 -8.80 -2.82
CA GLY A 178 1.94 -9.18 -2.02
C GLY A 178 1.16 -10.37 -2.58
N TYR A 179 -0.05 -10.54 -2.07
CA TYR A 179 -0.93 -11.67 -2.35
C TYR A 179 -2.30 -11.17 -2.80
N THR A 180 -2.87 -11.79 -3.85
CA THR A 180 -4.22 -11.46 -4.32
C THR A 180 -4.85 -12.62 -5.09
N GLY A 181 -6.15 -12.52 -5.39
CA GLY A 181 -6.89 -13.52 -6.16
C GLY A 181 -7.41 -14.70 -5.36
N GLY A 182 -7.06 -14.82 -4.08
CA GLY A 182 -7.51 -15.89 -3.18
C GLY A 182 -8.71 -15.49 -2.32
N HIS A 183 -9.02 -16.36 -1.36
CA HIS A 183 -10.20 -16.24 -0.48
C HIS A 183 -9.85 -16.06 0.99
N VAL A 184 -8.59 -16.25 1.39
CA VAL A 184 -8.13 -16.05 2.77
C VAL A 184 -7.81 -14.58 2.99
N LYS A 185 -8.32 -13.99 4.06
CA LYS A 185 -7.99 -12.61 4.44
C LYS A 185 -6.65 -12.55 5.15
N ASN A 186 -5.82 -11.57 4.78
CA ASN A 186 -4.50 -11.31 5.38
C ASN A 186 -3.65 -12.57 5.50
N PRO A 187 -3.44 -13.31 4.40
CA PRO A 187 -2.67 -14.54 4.47
C PRO A 187 -1.21 -14.21 4.80
N SER A 188 -0.59 -15.03 5.62
CA SER A 188 0.86 -15.04 5.78
C SER A 188 1.51 -15.76 4.61
N TYR A 189 2.80 -15.49 4.37
CA TYR A 189 3.58 -16.21 3.36
C TYR A 189 3.50 -17.74 3.51
N LYS A 190 3.58 -18.23 4.75
CA LYS A 190 3.47 -19.66 5.03
C LYS A 190 2.14 -20.26 4.58
N GLU A 191 1.04 -19.55 4.79
CA GLU A 191 -0.29 -20.00 4.37
C GLU A 191 -0.40 -20.00 2.83
N VAL A 192 0.12 -18.97 2.15
CA VAL A 192 0.14 -18.92 0.68
C VAL A 192 0.95 -20.09 0.11
N CYS A 193 2.10 -20.40 0.69
CA CYS A 193 2.94 -21.53 0.28
C CYS A 193 2.28 -22.91 0.45
N THR A 194 1.19 -23.03 1.23
CA THR A 194 0.43 -24.29 1.29
C THR A 194 -0.39 -24.57 0.05
N GLY A 195 -0.59 -23.57 -0.83
CA GLY A 195 -1.46 -23.65 -2.00
C GLY A 195 -2.97 -23.62 -1.70
N ASN A 196 -3.37 -23.55 -0.41
CA ASN A 196 -4.78 -23.65 -0.01
C ASN A 196 -5.50 -22.30 0.11
N THR A 197 -4.79 -21.18 -0.02
CA THR A 197 -5.38 -19.84 0.11
C THR A 197 -6.02 -19.34 -1.18
N GLY A 198 -5.68 -19.95 -2.32
CA GLY A 198 -6.05 -19.49 -3.66
C GLY A 198 -5.35 -18.19 -4.10
N HIS A 199 -4.48 -17.61 -3.25
CA HIS A 199 -3.73 -16.42 -3.61
C HIS A 199 -2.58 -16.72 -4.56
N ALA A 200 -2.34 -15.77 -5.49
CA ALA A 200 -1.08 -15.71 -6.23
C ALA A 200 -0.11 -14.76 -5.53
N GLU A 201 1.19 -15.06 -5.63
CA GLU A 201 2.24 -14.08 -5.43
C GLU A 201 2.12 -13.03 -6.55
N ALA A 202 1.91 -11.78 -6.18
CA ALA A 202 1.64 -10.71 -7.12
C ALA A 202 2.37 -9.43 -6.73
N VAL A 203 2.50 -8.51 -7.68
CA VAL A 203 2.98 -7.17 -7.43
C VAL A 203 1.91 -6.14 -7.76
N LYS A 204 1.78 -5.14 -6.89
CA LYS A 204 0.98 -3.93 -7.12
C LYS A 204 1.92 -2.80 -7.51
N ILE A 205 1.69 -2.24 -8.69
CA ILE A 205 2.51 -1.18 -9.29
C ILE A 205 1.72 0.11 -9.25
N ILE A 206 2.34 1.18 -8.74
CA ILE A 206 1.85 2.56 -8.89
C ILE A 206 2.78 3.27 -9.87
N TYR A 207 2.23 3.92 -10.89
CA TYR A 207 3.00 4.56 -11.93
C TYR A 207 2.45 5.93 -12.33
N ASP A 208 3.33 6.80 -12.83
CA ASP A 208 3.00 8.11 -13.40
C ASP A 208 2.56 7.94 -14.86
N PRO A 209 1.27 8.14 -15.20
CA PRO A 209 0.77 7.96 -16.56
C PRO A 209 1.31 8.99 -17.55
N ALA A 210 1.95 10.08 -17.08
CA ALA A 210 2.66 11.01 -17.95
C ALA A 210 4.04 10.48 -18.41
N LYS A 211 4.58 9.46 -17.75
CA LYS A 211 5.91 8.90 -18.05
C LYS A 211 5.88 7.47 -18.59
N THR A 212 4.90 6.67 -18.17
CA THR A 212 4.70 5.30 -18.65
C THR A 212 3.22 4.98 -18.78
N THR A 213 2.86 3.86 -19.41
CA THR A 213 1.47 3.46 -19.61
C THR A 213 1.23 2.06 -19.09
N TYR A 214 -0.04 1.73 -18.78
CA TYR A 214 -0.43 0.37 -18.44
C TYR A 214 0.00 -0.65 -19.52
N GLU A 215 -0.17 -0.32 -20.81
CA GLU A 215 0.23 -1.21 -21.91
C GLU A 215 1.74 -1.48 -21.92
N LYS A 216 2.56 -0.47 -21.64
CA LYS A 216 4.02 -0.64 -21.57
C LYS A 216 4.43 -1.54 -20.40
N LEU A 217 3.84 -1.34 -19.22
CA LEU A 217 4.06 -2.18 -18.04
C LEU A 217 3.58 -3.62 -18.27
N LEU A 218 2.42 -3.79 -18.89
CA LEU A 218 1.87 -5.09 -19.26
C LEU A 218 2.79 -5.84 -20.22
N ARG A 219 3.31 -5.17 -21.26
CA ARG A 219 4.25 -5.80 -22.21
C ARG A 219 5.53 -6.21 -21.52
N LEU A 220 6.11 -5.32 -20.70
CA LEU A 220 7.29 -5.67 -19.92
C LEU A 220 7.03 -6.88 -19.02
N PHE A 221 5.89 -6.89 -18.31
CA PHE A 221 5.48 -8.05 -17.50
C PHE A 221 5.43 -9.34 -18.32
N LEU A 222 4.80 -9.31 -19.50
CA LEU A 222 4.71 -10.46 -20.41
C LEU A 222 6.05 -10.84 -21.09
N GLU A 223 7.07 -10.01 -20.98
CA GLU A 223 8.43 -10.24 -21.51
C GLU A 223 9.44 -10.70 -20.45
N ILE A 224 9.14 -10.50 -19.16
CA ILE A 224 10.06 -10.89 -18.06
C ILE A 224 9.76 -12.27 -17.46
N HIS A 225 8.63 -12.89 -17.78
CA HIS A 225 8.28 -14.25 -17.38
C HIS A 225 7.78 -15.06 -18.59
N ASP A 226 7.62 -16.36 -18.46
CA ASP A 226 7.01 -17.18 -19.50
C ASP A 226 5.47 -17.20 -19.37
N PRO A 227 4.73 -16.44 -20.20
CA PRO A 227 3.28 -16.40 -20.14
C PRO A 227 2.59 -17.68 -20.65
N THR A 228 3.36 -18.68 -21.11
CA THR A 228 2.84 -19.96 -21.61
C THR A 228 2.92 -21.09 -20.60
N GLN A 229 3.70 -20.91 -19.53
CA GLN A 229 3.86 -21.92 -18.49
C GLN A 229 2.61 -22.03 -17.62
N VAL A 230 2.18 -23.26 -17.35
CA VAL A 230 1.00 -23.59 -16.53
C VAL A 230 1.44 -24.02 -15.12
N GLY A 231 0.78 -23.52 -14.09
CA GLY A 231 0.97 -24.00 -12.71
C GLY A 231 2.33 -23.69 -12.10
N GLY A 232 2.98 -22.63 -12.56
CA GLY A 232 4.28 -22.19 -12.03
C GLY A 232 5.01 -21.24 -12.95
N GLN A 233 6.26 -20.89 -12.57
CA GLN A 233 7.15 -20.06 -13.39
C GLN A 233 8.61 -20.50 -13.18
N GLY A 234 9.27 -20.91 -14.27
CA GLY A 234 10.61 -21.49 -14.17
C GLY A 234 10.62 -22.71 -13.24
N PRO A 235 11.51 -22.73 -12.22
CA PRO A 235 11.59 -23.84 -11.25
C PRO A 235 10.52 -23.76 -10.16
N ASP A 236 9.85 -22.62 -10.00
CA ASP A 236 8.86 -22.40 -8.94
C ASP A 236 7.52 -23.00 -9.37
N ILE A 237 7.12 -24.11 -8.74
CA ILE A 237 5.91 -24.87 -9.07
C ILE A 237 4.87 -24.69 -7.96
N GLY A 238 3.64 -24.39 -8.35
CA GLY A 238 2.49 -24.19 -7.45
C GLY A 238 1.54 -23.13 -7.97
N ASP A 239 0.28 -23.19 -7.53
CA ASP A 239 -0.77 -22.24 -7.97
C ASP A 239 -0.46 -20.79 -7.57
N GLN A 240 0.27 -20.59 -6.47
CA GLN A 240 0.74 -19.28 -6.04
C GLN A 240 1.71 -18.61 -7.05
N TYR A 241 2.34 -19.38 -7.93
CA TYR A 241 3.27 -18.89 -8.96
C TYR A 241 2.66 -18.84 -10.36
N ARG A 242 1.33 -18.91 -10.48
CA ARG A 242 0.62 -18.82 -11.75
C ARG A 242 0.79 -17.47 -12.44
N SER A 243 0.64 -17.46 -13.76
CA SER A 243 0.59 -16.22 -14.54
C SER A 243 -0.83 -15.66 -14.56
N GLU A 244 -1.03 -14.45 -14.02
CA GLU A 244 -2.33 -13.82 -13.95
C GLU A 244 -2.24 -12.29 -13.99
N ILE A 245 -3.17 -11.65 -14.68
CA ILE A 245 -3.32 -10.20 -14.77
C ILE A 245 -4.63 -9.80 -14.09
N PHE A 246 -4.54 -8.94 -13.07
CA PHE A 246 -5.70 -8.47 -12.33
C PHE A 246 -6.09 -7.07 -12.81
N TYR A 247 -7.10 -6.98 -13.69
CA TYR A 247 -7.55 -5.71 -14.23
C TYR A 247 -8.43 -4.94 -13.24
N MET A 248 -8.23 -3.63 -13.13
CA MET A 248 -8.99 -2.75 -12.23
C MET A 248 -10.18 -2.07 -12.91
N ASN A 249 -10.16 -2.00 -14.26
CA ASN A 249 -11.22 -1.38 -15.07
C ASN A 249 -11.26 -1.98 -16.47
N ASP A 250 -12.32 -1.66 -17.23
CA ASP A 250 -12.56 -2.21 -18.56
C ASP A 250 -11.50 -1.78 -19.60
N GLU A 251 -10.86 -0.63 -19.43
CA GLU A 251 -9.78 -0.19 -20.29
C GLU A 251 -8.57 -1.10 -20.16
N GLN A 252 -8.13 -1.39 -18.91
CA GLN A 252 -7.06 -2.35 -18.65
C GLN A 252 -7.39 -3.72 -19.22
N LYS A 253 -8.63 -4.20 -19.03
CA LYS A 253 -9.08 -5.47 -19.60
C LYS A 253 -8.92 -5.51 -21.12
N LYS A 254 -9.42 -4.48 -21.81
CA LYS A 254 -9.31 -4.38 -23.29
C LYS A 254 -7.86 -4.34 -23.77
N ILE A 255 -6.99 -3.58 -23.08
CA ILE A 255 -5.56 -3.52 -23.40
C ILE A 255 -4.91 -4.89 -23.19
N THR A 256 -5.23 -5.57 -22.10
CA THR A 256 -4.73 -6.92 -21.80
C THR A 256 -5.12 -7.93 -22.88
N GLU A 257 -6.41 -8.02 -23.19
CA GLU A 257 -6.93 -8.96 -24.20
C GLU A 257 -6.32 -8.69 -25.60
N LYS A 258 -6.13 -7.40 -25.96
CA LYS A 258 -5.46 -7.01 -27.22
C LYS A 258 -4.02 -7.54 -27.25
N ASN A 259 -3.25 -7.37 -26.17
CA ASN A 259 -1.84 -7.80 -26.15
C ASN A 259 -1.70 -9.32 -26.11
N LEU A 260 -2.56 -10.03 -25.40
CA LEU A 260 -2.60 -11.50 -25.45
C LEU A 260 -2.96 -12.03 -26.85
N LYS A 261 -3.87 -11.38 -27.59
CA LYS A 261 -4.15 -11.71 -29.00
C LYS A 261 -2.93 -11.48 -29.89
N ILE A 262 -2.14 -10.44 -29.67
CA ILE A 262 -0.88 -10.21 -30.39
C ILE A 262 0.08 -11.37 -30.15
N LEU A 263 0.25 -11.83 -28.91
CA LEU A 263 1.09 -12.99 -28.59
C LEU A 263 0.57 -14.27 -29.25
N ALA A 264 -0.75 -14.50 -29.19
CA ALA A 264 -1.37 -15.65 -29.87
C ALA A 264 -1.12 -15.64 -31.39
N GLY A 265 -1.22 -14.46 -32.04
CA GLY A 265 -0.88 -14.29 -33.45
C GLY A 265 0.59 -14.56 -33.80
N LYS A 266 1.49 -14.45 -32.82
CA LYS A 266 2.91 -14.81 -32.91
C LYS A 266 3.19 -16.29 -32.53
N GLY A 267 2.16 -17.07 -32.23
CA GLY A 267 2.27 -18.50 -31.91
C GLY A 267 2.41 -18.86 -30.44
N TYR A 268 2.37 -17.87 -29.52
CA TYR A 268 2.41 -18.13 -28.07
C TYR A 268 1.03 -18.61 -27.59
N LYS A 269 0.98 -19.79 -26.98
CA LYS A 269 -0.22 -20.30 -26.30
C LYS A 269 -0.19 -19.85 -24.84
N THR A 270 -0.59 -18.60 -24.59
CA THR A 270 -0.53 -18.02 -23.25
C THR A 270 -1.44 -18.75 -22.27
N ALA A 271 -0.92 -19.07 -21.08
CA ALA A 271 -1.64 -19.60 -19.93
C ALA A 271 -2.07 -18.49 -18.95
N THR A 272 -1.71 -17.24 -19.25
CA THR A 272 -1.98 -16.09 -18.41
C THR A 272 -3.48 -15.86 -18.22
N ALA A 273 -3.97 -15.98 -16.99
CA ALA A 273 -5.35 -15.67 -16.65
C ALA A 273 -5.59 -14.15 -16.63
N VAL A 274 -6.84 -13.73 -16.90
CA VAL A 274 -7.25 -12.32 -16.87
C VAL A 274 -8.47 -12.19 -15.97
N THR A 275 -8.27 -11.69 -14.76
CA THR A 275 -9.29 -11.66 -13.70
C THR A 275 -9.51 -10.24 -13.22
N LYS A 276 -10.71 -9.91 -12.77
CA LYS A 276 -10.98 -8.63 -12.12
C LYS A 276 -10.22 -8.56 -10.80
N ALA A 277 -9.55 -7.43 -10.54
CA ALA A 277 -8.81 -7.22 -9.31
C ALA A 277 -9.70 -7.38 -8.08
N SER A 278 -9.20 -8.10 -7.10
CA SER A 278 -9.74 -8.24 -5.75
C SER A 278 -8.86 -7.52 -4.73
N GLU A 279 -9.08 -7.78 -3.45
CA GLU A 279 -8.26 -7.24 -2.38
C GLU A 279 -6.81 -7.71 -2.54
N PHE A 280 -5.88 -6.78 -2.32
CA PHE A 280 -4.45 -7.03 -2.37
C PHE A 280 -3.88 -6.91 -0.96
N PHE A 281 -3.23 -7.96 -0.49
CA PHE A 281 -2.56 -8.03 0.80
C PHE A 281 -1.05 -7.86 0.59
N GLU A 282 -0.47 -6.84 1.22
CA GLU A 282 0.97 -6.60 1.16
C GLU A 282 1.72 -7.75 1.84
N ALA A 283 2.75 -8.27 1.20
CA ALA A 283 3.60 -9.30 1.79
C ALA A 283 4.50 -8.68 2.88
N GLU A 284 5.01 -9.53 3.76
CA GLU A 284 5.85 -9.15 4.89
C GLU A 284 7.07 -8.34 4.43
N GLY A 285 7.53 -7.40 5.27
CA GLY A 285 8.56 -6.42 4.91
C GLY A 285 9.88 -7.02 4.39
N TYR A 286 10.23 -8.25 4.77
CA TYR A 286 11.42 -8.94 4.27
C TYR A 286 11.31 -9.43 2.81
N HIS A 287 10.10 -9.39 2.24
CA HIS A 287 9.87 -9.70 0.83
C HIS A 287 10.00 -8.47 -0.08
N GLN A 288 9.86 -7.26 0.48
CA GLN A 288 9.91 -6.02 -0.30
C GLN A 288 11.36 -5.72 -0.71
N ASP A 289 11.55 -5.33 -1.99
CA ASP A 289 12.85 -5.00 -2.56
C ASP A 289 13.91 -6.11 -2.37
N TYR A 290 13.50 -7.38 -2.38
CA TYR A 290 14.33 -8.50 -1.98
C TYR A 290 15.66 -8.57 -2.73
N TYR A 291 15.66 -8.50 -4.06
CA TYR A 291 16.89 -8.58 -4.86
C TYR A 291 17.76 -7.34 -4.72
N PHE A 292 17.15 -6.19 -4.54
CA PHE A 292 17.88 -4.94 -4.31
C PHE A 292 18.61 -4.98 -2.96
N ASN A 293 17.89 -5.33 -1.89
CA ASN A 293 18.44 -5.40 -0.53
C ASN A 293 19.51 -6.48 -0.36
N ASN A 294 19.47 -7.56 -1.14
CA ASN A 294 20.41 -8.68 -1.05
C ASN A 294 21.53 -8.65 -2.11
N GLY A 295 21.59 -7.63 -2.97
CA GLY A 295 22.60 -7.54 -4.02
C GLY A 295 22.59 -8.70 -5.01
N LYS A 296 21.43 -9.32 -5.26
CA LYS A 296 21.25 -10.49 -6.13
C LYS A 296 20.45 -10.11 -7.37
N VAL A 297 20.40 -11.03 -8.33
CA VAL A 297 19.58 -10.93 -9.54
C VAL A 297 18.58 -12.09 -9.60
N PRO A 298 17.40 -11.92 -10.21
CA PRO A 298 16.41 -12.99 -10.37
C PRO A 298 16.98 -14.20 -11.11
N TYR A 299 16.67 -15.38 -10.61
CA TYR A 299 17.03 -16.65 -11.26
C TYR A 299 15.85 -17.27 -12.07
N CYS A 300 14.61 -16.94 -11.69
CA CYS A 300 13.38 -17.47 -12.30
C CYS A 300 12.75 -16.51 -13.34
N HIS A 301 13.32 -15.32 -13.51
CA HIS A 301 12.84 -14.29 -14.43
C HIS A 301 13.97 -13.81 -15.35
N GLY A 302 13.61 -13.52 -16.59
CA GLY A 302 14.54 -12.98 -17.57
C GLY A 302 13.81 -12.29 -18.71
N TYR A 303 14.40 -11.24 -19.25
CA TYR A 303 13.80 -10.52 -20.35
C TYR A 303 13.88 -11.33 -21.66
N THR A 304 12.74 -11.54 -22.27
CA THR A 304 12.61 -12.13 -23.61
C THR A 304 11.71 -11.25 -24.46
N LYS A 305 12.25 -10.65 -25.51
CA LYS A 305 11.47 -9.79 -26.41
C LYS A 305 10.35 -10.58 -27.09
N ARG A 306 9.09 -10.15 -26.89
CA ARG A 306 7.88 -10.78 -27.45
C ARG A 306 7.03 -9.81 -28.29
N PHE A 307 7.20 -8.51 -28.09
CA PHE A 307 6.46 -7.47 -28.82
C PHE A 307 7.28 -6.69 -29.83
#